data_fe638a4b95ebaac86f35a74b1c176025
#
_entry.id   fe638a4b95ebaac86f35a74b1c176025
#
_cell.length_a   1.000
_cell.length_b   1.000
_cell.length_c   1.000
_cell.angle_alpha   90.00
_cell.angle_beta   90.00
_cell.angle_gamma   90.00
#
_symmetry.space_group_name_H-M   'P 1'
#
loop_
_entity.id
_entity.type
_entity.pdbx_description
1 polymer ?
#
loop_
_entity_poly.entity_id
_entity_poly.type
_entity_poly.pdbx_seq_one_letter_code
_entity_poly.pdbx_strand_id
1 'polypeptide(L)'
;MGLRVPEDVAVVGVDNDELFCEMCDPPLSSVSVPWETIGRAMGARMHALLEGAALPASLPVVRPAEVVVRRSSDSYATRDEAVLCACRHIQTHAHEGCSMATVARMANVSRRAMERRFRRELGMSPRRMIERVRLRTAMHLLRITTLSVDQVAERSGFPSNARLFSVFRRTMGMTPRAYRIACHAQG
;
A
#
# COMPACT_ATOMS: atom_id res chain seq x y z
N MET A 1 -9.79 20.31 15.60
CA MET A 1 -10.70 19.93 14.50
C MET A 1 -10.83 18.40 14.59
N GLY A 2 -12.04 17.85 14.72
CA GLY A 2 -12.24 16.39 14.92
C GLY A 2 -12.32 15.59 13.62
N LEU A 3 -11.50 15.92 12.60
CA LEU A 3 -11.49 15.19 11.34
C LEU A 3 -10.75 13.86 11.50
N ARG A 4 -11.34 12.80 10.97
CA ARG A 4 -10.76 11.45 10.97
C ARG A 4 -9.98 11.21 9.68
N VAL A 5 -8.80 10.62 9.81
CA VAL A 5 -7.98 10.16 8.69
C VAL A 5 -8.10 8.65 8.59
N PRO A 6 -8.42 8.09 7.46
CA PRO A 6 -8.68 8.69 6.13
C PRO A 6 -10.15 9.00 5.84
N GLU A 7 -11.09 8.84 6.80
CA GLU A 7 -12.52 8.85 6.54
C GLU A 7 -13.05 10.24 6.10
N ASP A 8 -12.58 11.30 6.73
CA ASP A 8 -13.02 12.66 6.46
C ASP A 8 -11.99 13.41 5.59
N VAL A 9 -10.70 13.04 5.69
CA VAL A 9 -9.61 13.65 4.93
C VAL A 9 -8.50 12.63 4.64
N ALA A 10 -8.05 12.54 3.39
CA ALA A 10 -6.87 11.77 3.03
C ALA A 10 -5.61 12.61 3.24
N VAL A 11 -4.55 11.98 3.78
CA VAL A 11 -3.26 12.63 4.00
C VAL A 11 -2.16 11.88 3.25
N VAL A 12 -1.32 12.62 2.55
CA VAL A 12 -0.15 12.10 1.84
C VAL A 12 1.05 12.96 2.21
N GLY A 13 2.12 12.34 2.66
CA GLY A 13 3.41 12.98 2.95
C GLY A 13 4.37 12.92 1.77
N VAL A 14 5.59 13.38 2.00
CA VAL A 14 6.73 13.30 1.07
C VAL A 14 7.92 12.73 1.84
N ASP A 15 8.91 12.20 1.13
CA ASP A 15 10.17 11.58 1.57
C ASP A 15 10.10 10.08 1.82
N ASN A 16 8.94 9.57 2.21
CA ASN A 16 8.73 8.16 2.51
C ASN A 16 9.77 7.58 3.51
N ASP A 17 10.06 8.32 4.58
CA ASP A 17 10.75 7.72 5.72
C ASP A 17 9.88 6.59 6.27
N GLU A 18 10.34 5.34 6.08
CA GLU A 18 9.54 4.16 6.37
C GLU A 18 9.19 4.06 7.85
N LEU A 19 10.17 4.32 8.73
CA LEU A 19 9.95 4.24 10.16
C LEU A 19 8.91 5.27 10.60
N PHE A 20 9.07 6.51 10.17
CA PHE A 20 8.14 7.59 10.50
C PHE A 20 6.74 7.34 9.94
N CYS A 21 6.65 6.90 8.67
CA CYS A 21 5.37 6.61 8.03
C CYS A 21 4.60 5.47 8.68
N GLU A 22 5.30 4.42 9.17
CA GLU A 22 4.68 3.29 9.85
C GLU A 22 4.31 3.60 11.31
N MET A 23 4.99 4.53 11.97
CA MET A 23 4.68 4.97 13.35
C MET A 23 3.46 5.90 13.40
N CYS A 24 3.05 6.49 12.30
CA CYS A 24 1.83 7.31 12.25
C CYS A 24 0.57 6.44 12.44
N ASP A 25 -0.44 7.00 13.10
CA ASP A 25 -1.77 6.37 13.18
C ASP A 25 -2.83 7.27 12.54
N PRO A 26 -3.41 6.86 11.41
CA PRO A 26 -3.07 5.67 10.59
C PRO A 26 -1.71 5.82 9.85
N PRO A 27 -1.06 4.69 9.45
CA PRO A 27 0.19 4.73 8.69
C PRO A 27 0.12 5.64 7.47
N LEU A 28 1.15 6.50 7.32
CA LEU A 28 1.15 7.63 6.38
C LEU A 28 1.55 7.18 4.97
N SER A 29 0.67 7.41 4.01
CA SER A 29 1.02 7.36 2.58
C SER A 29 1.99 8.46 2.25
N SER A 30 3.00 8.19 1.42
CA SER A 30 4.03 9.17 1.14
C SER A 30 4.61 9.02 -0.27
N VAL A 31 5.00 10.14 -0.85
CA VAL A 31 5.74 10.20 -2.11
C VAL A 31 7.20 9.82 -1.82
N SER A 32 7.70 8.77 -2.47
CA SER A 32 9.09 8.37 -2.35
C SER A 32 9.99 9.28 -3.19
N VAL A 33 11.03 9.82 -2.56
CA VAL A 33 12.06 10.64 -3.22
C VAL A 33 13.32 9.78 -3.38
N PRO A 34 13.94 9.71 -4.57
CA PRO A 34 15.12 8.88 -4.80
C PRO A 34 16.39 9.58 -4.29
N TRP A 35 16.51 9.71 -2.97
CA TRP A 35 17.60 10.46 -2.28
C TRP A 35 18.99 9.96 -2.66
N GLU A 36 19.16 8.66 -2.88
CA GLU A 36 20.43 8.08 -3.30
C GLU A 36 20.84 8.58 -4.71
N THR A 37 19.89 8.60 -5.64
CA THR A 37 20.14 9.14 -6.99
C THR A 37 20.48 10.62 -6.96
N ILE A 38 19.77 11.39 -6.13
CA ILE A 38 20.01 12.81 -5.93
C ILE A 38 21.40 13.02 -5.32
N GLY A 39 21.72 12.29 -4.25
CA GLY A 39 23.03 12.39 -3.58
C GLY A 39 24.19 12.06 -4.49
N ARG A 40 24.10 10.99 -5.29
CA ARG A 40 25.13 10.63 -6.30
C ARG A 40 25.29 11.72 -7.35
N ALA A 41 24.20 12.26 -7.86
CA ALA A 41 24.26 13.33 -8.88
C ALA A 41 24.86 14.62 -8.31
N MET A 42 24.54 14.97 -7.06
CA MET A 42 25.11 16.12 -6.37
C MET A 42 26.61 15.93 -6.08
N GLY A 43 27.00 14.73 -5.61
CA GLY A 43 28.40 14.39 -5.35
C GLY A 43 29.27 14.43 -6.61
N ALA A 44 28.79 13.86 -7.73
CA ALA A 44 29.49 13.91 -9.00
C ALA A 44 29.68 15.35 -9.50
N ARG A 45 28.68 16.20 -9.29
CA ARG A 45 28.77 17.62 -9.66
C ARG A 45 29.73 18.41 -8.78
N MET A 46 29.70 18.18 -7.49
CA MET A 46 30.64 18.80 -6.58
C MET A 46 32.08 18.45 -6.96
N HIS A 47 32.32 17.17 -7.28
CA HIS A 47 33.63 16.71 -7.76
C HIS A 47 34.05 17.42 -9.05
N ALA A 48 33.17 17.49 -10.05
CA ALA A 48 33.48 18.18 -11.33
C ALA A 48 33.75 19.68 -11.10
N LEU A 49 33.04 20.36 -10.20
CA LEU A 49 33.31 21.75 -9.86
C LEU A 49 34.69 21.94 -9.21
N LEU A 50 35.10 21.03 -8.33
CA LEU A 50 36.41 21.05 -7.71
C LEU A 50 37.53 20.85 -8.73
N GLU A 51 37.25 20.14 -9.82
CA GLU A 51 38.16 19.96 -10.97
C GLU A 51 38.10 21.12 -11.98
N GLY A 52 37.35 22.19 -11.70
CA GLY A 52 37.26 23.40 -12.50
C GLY A 52 36.21 23.35 -13.64
N ALA A 53 35.32 22.38 -13.64
CA ALA A 53 34.24 22.34 -14.60
C ALA A 53 33.18 23.44 -14.36
N ALA A 54 32.66 24.01 -15.44
CA ALA A 54 31.54 24.98 -15.35
C ALA A 54 30.23 24.30 -14.97
N LEU A 55 29.41 24.99 -14.20
CA LEU A 55 28.04 24.55 -13.92
C LEU A 55 27.20 24.56 -15.20
N PRO A 56 26.45 23.49 -15.47
CA PRO A 56 25.50 23.51 -16.59
C PRO A 56 24.38 24.52 -16.34
N ALA A 57 23.88 25.15 -17.39
CA ALA A 57 22.82 26.17 -17.31
C ALA A 57 21.50 25.65 -16.72
N SER A 58 21.27 24.35 -16.70
CA SER A 58 20.09 23.73 -16.08
C SER A 58 20.46 22.48 -15.28
N LEU A 59 19.78 22.30 -14.16
CA LEU A 59 19.89 21.08 -13.35
C LEU A 59 18.93 20.01 -13.88
N PRO A 60 19.33 18.72 -13.96
CA PRO A 60 18.40 17.66 -14.29
C PRO A 60 17.31 17.58 -13.23
N VAL A 61 16.06 17.52 -13.68
CA VAL A 61 14.92 17.29 -12.80
C VAL A 61 14.90 15.81 -12.41
N VAL A 62 15.08 15.52 -11.13
CA VAL A 62 14.89 14.17 -10.60
C VAL A 62 13.40 14.02 -10.26
N ARG A 63 12.76 13.06 -10.90
CA ARG A 63 11.34 12.78 -10.65
C ARG A 63 11.17 11.88 -9.42
N PRO A 64 10.09 12.06 -8.63
CA PRO A 64 9.73 11.12 -7.59
C PRO A 64 9.64 9.69 -8.15
N ALA A 65 10.03 8.70 -7.34
CA ALA A 65 10.02 7.31 -7.79
C ALA A 65 8.58 6.76 -7.85
N GLU A 66 7.85 6.86 -6.75
CA GLU A 66 6.49 6.34 -6.63
C GLU A 66 5.74 6.97 -5.45
N VAL A 67 4.43 6.71 -5.38
CA VAL A 67 3.62 6.98 -4.19
C VAL A 67 3.43 5.68 -3.43
N VAL A 68 4.01 5.58 -2.24
CA VAL A 68 3.78 4.44 -1.34
C VAL A 68 2.47 4.64 -0.60
N VAL A 69 1.44 3.90 -1.04
CA VAL A 69 0.08 4.01 -0.50
C VAL A 69 -0.04 3.22 0.80
N ARG A 70 -0.40 3.92 1.89
CA ARG A 70 -0.73 3.36 3.22
C ARG A 70 -2.15 3.73 3.62
N ARG A 71 -2.50 3.58 4.92
CA ARG A 71 -3.87 3.82 5.40
C ARG A 71 -4.33 5.27 5.33
N SER A 72 -3.44 6.24 5.49
CA SER A 72 -3.81 7.66 5.57
C SER A 72 -4.46 8.24 4.31
N SER A 73 -4.27 7.60 3.15
CA SER A 73 -4.92 8.01 1.88
C SER A 73 -5.94 6.98 1.38
N ASP A 74 -6.27 5.97 2.15
CA ASP A 74 -7.23 4.92 1.80
C ASP A 74 -8.67 5.38 2.08
N SER A 75 -8.96 6.63 1.72
CA SER A 75 -10.29 7.22 1.87
C SER A 75 -11.26 6.64 0.84
N TYR A 76 -12.44 6.32 1.31
CA TYR A 76 -13.53 5.89 0.43
C TYR A 76 -14.47 7.07 0.23
N ALA A 77 -14.59 7.55 -0.98
CA ALA A 77 -15.50 8.64 -1.35
C ALA A 77 -16.96 8.16 -1.31
N THR A 78 -17.42 7.67 -0.15
CA THR A 78 -18.79 7.22 0.06
C THR A 78 -19.33 7.79 1.36
N ARG A 79 -20.64 8.08 1.38
CA ARG A 79 -21.39 8.43 2.60
C ARG A 79 -22.27 7.29 3.10
N ASP A 80 -22.23 6.11 2.44
CA ASP A 80 -22.98 4.94 2.88
C ASP A 80 -22.30 4.33 4.11
N GLU A 81 -22.89 4.54 5.29
CA GLU A 81 -22.34 4.10 6.57
C GLU A 81 -22.12 2.59 6.65
N ALA A 82 -22.97 1.79 5.98
CA ALA A 82 -22.78 0.35 5.93
C ALA A 82 -21.53 -0.02 5.13
N VAL A 83 -21.25 0.71 4.04
CA VAL A 83 -20.03 0.54 3.25
C VAL A 83 -18.82 1.00 4.04
N LEU A 84 -18.86 2.15 4.72
CA LEU A 84 -17.78 2.64 5.58
C LEU A 84 -17.47 1.67 6.73
N CYS A 85 -18.49 1.15 7.42
CA CYS A 85 -18.33 0.14 8.45
C CYS A 85 -17.65 -1.12 7.91
N ALA A 86 -18.11 -1.60 6.75
CA ALA A 86 -17.53 -2.75 6.07
C ALA A 86 -16.08 -2.52 5.66
N CYS A 87 -15.74 -1.34 5.13
CA CYS A 87 -14.37 -0.96 4.76
C CYS A 87 -13.44 -0.97 5.98
N ARG A 88 -13.85 -0.34 7.08
CA ARG A 88 -13.09 -0.35 8.34
C ARG A 88 -12.85 -1.76 8.84
N HIS A 89 -13.89 -2.59 8.89
CA HIS A 89 -13.76 -3.98 9.32
C HIS A 89 -12.81 -4.77 8.44
N ILE A 90 -12.88 -4.62 7.11
CA ILE A 90 -11.96 -5.28 6.17
C ILE A 90 -10.52 -4.82 6.41
N GLN A 91 -10.28 -3.53 6.58
CA GLN A 91 -8.93 -2.99 6.80
C GLN A 91 -8.28 -3.55 8.06
N THR A 92 -9.05 -3.66 9.14
CA THR A 92 -8.53 -4.12 10.43
C THR A 92 -8.39 -5.65 10.49
N HIS A 93 -9.33 -6.41 9.91
CA HIS A 93 -9.45 -7.86 10.14
C HIS A 93 -9.23 -8.72 8.89
N ALA A 94 -8.76 -8.15 7.75
CA ALA A 94 -8.57 -8.94 6.53
C ALA A 94 -7.66 -10.15 6.73
N HIS A 95 -6.64 -10.03 7.60
CA HIS A 95 -5.68 -11.09 7.92
C HIS A 95 -6.23 -12.15 8.89
N GLU A 96 -7.33 -11.88 9.62
CA GLU A 96 -7.91 -12.74 10.65
C GLU A 96 -9.09 -13.58 10.14
N GLY A 97 -9.10 -13.97 8.89
CA GLY A 97 -10.19 -14.79 8.33
C GLY A 97 -11.45 -14.01 7.95
N CYS A 98 -11.34 -12.71 7.68
CA CYS A 98 -12.45 -11.87 7.22
C CYS A 98 -13.15 -12.49 6.01
N SER A 99 -14.48 -12.65 6.11
CA SER A 99 -15.33 -13.20 5.07
C SER A 99 -16.46 -12.24 4.68
N MET A 100 -17.05 -12.45 3.51
CA MET A 100 -18.25 -11.69 3.10
C MET A 100 -19.42 -11.79 4.09
N ALA A 101 -19.58 -12.96 4.72
CA ALA A 101 -20.64 -13.15 5.71
C ALA A 101 -20.38 -12.30 6.96
N THR A 102 -19.12 -12.25 7.42
CA THR A 102 -18.71 -11.41 8.56
C THR A 102 -18.92 -9.93 8.26
N VAL A 103 -18.45 -9.46 7.09
CA VAL A 103 -18.58 -8.06 6.65
C VAL A 103 -20.04 -7.61 6.57
N ALA A 104 -20.91 -8.42 5.97
CA ALA A 104 -22.33 -8.10 5.85
C ALA A 104 -23.04 -8.07 7.22
N ARG A 105 -22.69 -9.00 8.11
CA ARG A 105 -23.23 -9.06 9.48
C ARG A 105 -22.80 -7.83 10.29
N MET A 106 -21.53 -7.43 10.24
CA MET A 106 -21.03 -6.26 10.96
C MET A 106 -21.72 -4.96 10.52
N ALA A 107 -22.04 -4.84 9.25
CA ALA A 107 -22.76 -3.70 8.69
C ALA A 107 -24.30 -3.84 8.78
N ASN A 108 -24.81 -4.89 9.44
CA ASN A 108 -26.24 -5.18 9.60
C ASN A 108 -27.03 -5.15 8.27
N VAL A 109 -26.46 -5.73 7.22
CA VAL A 109 -27.10 -5.84 5.90
C VAL A 109 -26.97 -7.25 5.34
N SER A 110 -27.84 -7.62 4.40
CA SER A 110 -27.69 -8.90 3.69
C SER A 110 -26.45 -8.88 2.80
N ARG A 111 -25.83 -10.06 2.58
CA ARG A 111 -24.67 -10.22 1.69
C ARG A 111 -24.92 -9.61 0.31
N ARG A 112 -26.12 -9.85 -0.27
CA ARG A 112 -26.50 -9.33 -1.60
C ARG A 112 -26.62 -7.80 -1.59
N ALA A 113 -27.17 -7.23 -0.52
CA ALA A 113 -27.25 -5.78 -0.35
C ALA A 113 -25.84 -5.18 -0.25
N MET A 114 -24.94 -5.77 0.55
CA MET A 114 -23.55 -5.32 0.69
C MET A 114 -22.81 -5.36 -0.65
N GLU A 115 -22.90 -6.45 -1.42
CA GLU A 115 -22.25 -6.54 -2.74
C GLU A 115 -22.76 -5.46 -3.71
N ARG A 116 -24.07 -5.18 -3.71
CA ARG A 116 -24.66 -4.13 -4.55
C ARG A 116 -24.18 -2.73 -4.14
N ARG A 117 -24.20 -2.42 -2.82
CA ARG A 117 -23.74 -1.14 -2.28
C ARG A 117 -22.26 -0.90 -2.59
N PHE A 118 -21.40 -1.88 -2.33
CA PHE A 118 -19.96 -1.80 -2.65
C PHE A 118 -19.69 -1.50 -4.12
N ARG A 119 -20.42 -2.17 -5.04
CA ARG A 119 -20.26 -1.91 -6.48
C ARG A 119 -20.70 -0.50 -6.85
N ARG A 120 -21.80 -0.03 -6.27
CA ARG A 120 -22.33 1.32 -6.53
C ARG A 120 -21.40 2.40 -6.00
N GLU A 121 -20.93 2.26 -4.77
CA GLU A 121 -20.15 3.28 -4.07
C GLU A 121 -18.66 3.26 -4.44
N LEU A 122 -18.07 2.08 -4.58
CA LEU A 122 -16.62 1.90 -4.72
C LEU A 122 -16.18 1.28 -6.06
N GLY A 123 -17.11 0.95 -6.95
CA GLY A 123 -16.81 0.31 -8.23
C GLY A 123 -16.20 -1.10 -8.12
N MET A 124 -16.16 -1.70 -6.92
CA MET A 124 -15.55 -3.01 -6.68
C MET A 124 -16.42 -3.87 -5.76
N SER A 125 -16.11 -5.18 -5.68
CA SER A 125 -16.73 -6.07 -4.70
C SER A 125 -15.96 -6.07 -3.39
N PRO A 126 -16.64 -6.35 -2.24
CA PRO A 126 -15.96 -6.50 -0.95
C PRO A 126 -14.87 -7.58 -0.96
N ARG A 127 -15.08 -8.67 -1.71
CA ARG A 127 -14.07 -9.71 -1.89
C ARG A 127 -12.79 -9.18 -2.52
N ARG A 128 -12.91 -8.32 -3.55
CA ARG A 128 -11.76 -7.69 -4.20
C ARG A 128 -11.04 -6.76 -3.24
N MET A 129 -11.77 -6.06 -2.37
CA MET A 129 -11.19 -5.23 -1.33
C MET A 129 -10.41 -6.06 -0.30
N ILE A 130 -10.98 -7.16 0.21
CA ILE A 130 -10.29 -8.09 1.11
C ILE A 130 -8.99 -8.60 0.46
N GLU A 131 -9.04 -9.02 -0.81
CA GLU A 131 -7.85 -9.47 -1.55
C GLU A 131 -6.79 -8.36 -1.68
N ARG A 132 -7.21 -7.11 -1.90
CA ARG A 132 -6.30 -5.95 -2.00
C ARG A 132 -5.59 -5.67 -0.68
N VAL A 133 -6.32 -5.69 0.44
CA VAL A 133 -5.74 -5.48 1.77
C VAL A 133 -4.76 -6.60 2.12
N ARG A 134 -5.15 -7.87 1.90
CA ARG A 134 -4.26 -9.02 2.11
C ARG A 134 -3.00 -8.97 1.25
N LEU A 135 -3.14 -8.57 -0.01
CA LEU A 135 -2.00 -8.43 -0.92
C LEU A 135 -1.02 -7.37 -0.42
N ARG A 136 -1.51 -6.23 0.06
CA ARG A 136 -0.67 -5.16 0.63
C ARG A 136 0.11 -5.67 1.84
N THR A 137 -0.55 -6.38 2.77
CA THR A 137 0.13 -7.03 3.90
C THR A 137 1.18 -8.04 3.44
N ALA A 138 0.87 -8.86 2.44
CA ALA A 138 1.83 -9.82 1.90
C ALA A 138 3.05 -9.15 1.28
N MET A 139 2.86 -8.08 0.52
CA MET A 139 3.96 -7.29 -0.08
C MET A 139 4.86 -6.69 1.01
N HIS A 140 4.26 -6.12 2.05
CA HIS A 140 5.00 -5.58 3.19
C HIS A 140 5.83 -6.67 3.88
N LEU A 141 5.23 -7.81 4.24
CA LEU A 141 5.95 -8.94 4.85
C LEU A 141 7.07 -9.48 3.97
N LEU A 142 6.88 -9.57 2.66
CA LEU A 142 7.91 -10.01 1.72
C LEU A 142 9.12 -9.09 1.69
N ARG A 143 8.91 -7.79 1.89
CA ARG A 143 9.95 -6.76 1.87
C ARG A 143 10.75 -6.71 3.16
N ILE A 144 10.08 -6.78 4.33
CA ILE A 144 10.72 -6.54 5.63
C ILE A 144 11.10 -7.80 6.39
N THR A 145 10.72 -8.99 5.92
CA THR A 145 10.97 -10.24 6.65
C THR A 145 11.58 -11.33 5.77
N THR A 146 12.20 -12.33 6.44
CA THR A 146 12.71 -13.55 5.81
C THR A 146 11.70 -14.72 5.85
N LEU A 147 10.45 -14.48 6.23
CA LEU A 147 9.40 -15.50 6.31
C LEU A 147 9.25 -16.27 5.00
N SER A 148 8.95 -17.56 5.07
CA SER A 148 8.61 -18.34 3.88
C SER A 148 7.36 -17.78 3.21
N VAL A 149 7.17 -18.06 1.91
CA VAL A 149 5.98 -17.60 1.20
C VAL A 149 4.70 -18.19 1.79
N ASP A 150 4.77 -19.41 2.34
CA ASP A 150 3.65 -20.04 3.04
C ASP A 150 3.28 -19.30 4.33
N GLN A 151 4.27 -18.92 5.12
CA GLN A 151 4.07 -18.09 6.32
C GLN A 151 3.55 -16.70 5.98
N VAL A 152 4.01 -16.11 4.86
CA VAL A 152 3.48 -14.84 4.37
C VAL A 152 2.02 -14.97 3.96
N ALA A 153 1.64 -16.05 3.27
CA ALA A 153 0.25 -16.30 2.89
C ALA A 153 -0.66 -16.39 4.13
N GLU A 154 -0.24 -17.18 5.12
CA GLU A 154 -0.96 -17.36 6.38
C GLU A 154 -1.13 -16.02 7.13
N ARG A 155 -0.02 -15.31 7.39
CA ARG A 155 -0.02 -14.05 8.15
C ARG A 155 -0.74 -12.89 7.45
N SER A 156 -0.81 -12.93 6.12
CA SER A 156 -1.59 -11.96 5.35
C SER A 156 -3.05 -12.35 5.17
N GLY A 157 -3.47 -13.51 5.71
CA GLY A 157 -4.85 -13.97 5.72
C GLY A 157 -5.32 -14.62 4.43
N PHE A 158 -4.41 -15.03 3.53
CA PHE A 158 -4.79 -15.83 2.37
C PHE A 158 -5.15 -17.26 2.78
N PRO A 159 -6.22 -17.83 2.20
CA PRO A 159 -6.67 -19.17 2.57
C PRO A 159 -5.71 -20.28 2.11
N SER A 160 -4.81 -19.99 1.20
CA SER A 160 -3.75 -20.88 0.74
C SER A 160 -2.65 -20.12 0.02
N ASN A 161 -1.45 -20.71 -0.05
CA ASN A 161 -0.33 -20.24 -0.83
C ASN A 161 -0.70 -20.08 -2.32
N ALA A 162 -1.41 -21.06 -2.90
CA ALA A 162 -1.88 -21.01 -4.29
C ALA A 162 -2.76 -19.76 -4.54
N ARG A 163 -3.59 -19.37 -3.57
CA ARG A 163 -4.40 -18.15 -3.69
C ARG A 163 -3.55 -16.89 -3.65
N LEU A 164 -2.57 -16.81 -2.76
CA LEU A 164 -1.60 -15.72 -2.74
C LEU A 164 -0.89 -15.61 -4.09
N PHE A 165 -0.32 -16.70 -4.61
CA PHE A 165 0.36 -16.71 -5.91
C PHE A 165 -0.51 -16.22 -7.05
N SER A 166 -1.75 -16.73 -7.14
CA SER A 166 -2.71 -16.32 -8.18
C SER A 166 -3.02 -14.82 -8.14
N VAL A 167 -3.32 -14.30 -6.95
CA VAL A 167 -3.64 -12.88 -6.76
C VAL A 167 -2.40 -12.02 -7.02
N PHE A 168 -1.25 -12.41 -6.50
CA PHE A 168 0.00 -11.68 -6.62
C PHE A 168 0.42 -11.57 -8.09
N ARG A 169 0.44 -12.70 -8.82
CA ARG A 169 0.81 -12.72 -10.25
C ARG A 169 -0.16 -11.90 -11.10
N ARG A 170 -1.47 -11.99 -10.83
CA ARG A 170 -2.49 -11.21 -11.56
C ARG A 170 -2.32 -9.71 -11.35
N THR A 171 -1.91 -9.28 -10.15
CA THR A 171 -1.86 -7.86 -9.78
C THR A 171 -0.50 -7.24 -10.04
N MET A 172 0.59 -7.96 -9.74
CA MET A 172 1.97 -7.46 -9.81
C MET A 172 2.73 -7.96 -11.06
N GLY A 173 2.15 -8.85 -11.87
CA GLY A 173 2.83 -9.43 -13.03
C GLY A 173 3.96 -10.42 -12.72
N MET A 174 4.29 -10.62 -11.43
CA MET A 174 5.41 -11.45 -10.98
C MET A 174 5.02 -12.35 -9.80
N THR A 175 5.92 -13.27 -9.42
CA THR A 175 5.70 -14.16 -8.27
C THR A 175 6.10 -13.46 -6.95
N PRO A 176 5.57 -13.89 -5.78
CA PRO A 176 5.99 -13.37 -4.49
C PRO A 176 7.50 -13.48 -4.25
N ARG A 177 8.12 -14.59 -4.70
CA ARG A 177 9.56 -14.80 -4.58
C ARG A 177 10.37 -13.82 -5.45
N ALA A 178 9.93 -13.59 -6.70
CA ALA A 178 10.58 -12.63 -7.59
C ALA A 178 10.47 -11.20 -7.04
N TYR A 179 9.33 -10.84 -6.46
CA TYR A 179 9.12 -9.56 -5.80
C TYR A 179 10.09 -9.36 -4.64
N ARG A 180 10.25 -10.37 -3.76
CA ARG A 180 11.21 -10.32 -2.66
C ARG A 180 12.62 -10.05 -3.16
N ILE A 181 13.08 -10.83 -4.17
CA ILE A 181 14.41 -10.66 -4.74
C ILE A 181 14.60 -9.23 -5.29
N ALA A 182 13.61 -8.71 -6.02
CA ALA A 182 13.67 -7.35 -6.56
C ALA A 182 13.76 -6.28 -5.47
N CYS A 183 12.99 -6.42 -4.37
CA CYS A 183 13.06 -5.49 -3.24
C CYS A 183 14.43 -5.51 -2.54
N HIS A 184 15.03 -6.69 -2.36
CA HIS A 184 16.31 -6.83 -1.68
C HIS A 184 17.53 -6.53 -2.58
N ALA A 185 17.36 -6.47 -3.89
CA ALA A 185 18.42 -6.08 -4.83
C ALA A 185 18.55 -4.54 -4.98
N GLN A 186 17.61 -3.78 -4.45
CA GLN A 186 17.56 -2.31 -4.51
C GLN A 186 18.01 -1.63 -3.20
N GLY A 187 18.30 -2.37 -2.16
CA GLY A 187 18.83 -1.91 -0.88
C GLY A 187 20.24 -2.43 -0.66
#